data_013c1928b05e9f7b6faa2ca3d19297b6
#
_entry.id   013c1928b05e9f7b6faa2ca3d19297b6
#
_cell.length_a   1.000
_cell.length_b   1.000
_cell.length_c   1.000
_cell.angle_alpha   90.00
_cell.angle_beta   90.00
_cell.angle_gamma   90.00
#
_symmetry.space_group_name_H-M   'P 1'
#
loop_
_entity.id
_entity.type
_entity.pdbx_description
1 polymer ?
#
loop_
_entity_poly.entity_id
_entity_poly.type
_entity_poly.pdbx_seq_one_letter_code
_entity_poly.pdbx_strand_id
1 'polypeptide(L)'
;MKVKLTTNHGPIVIELDEAKAPISTKNFLAYVDEGHYDGTIFHRVIDGFMIQGGGFTKNMQQKPVKPPIKNESTNGLKNDNYTVAMARTNVRDSATSQFFINVKDNDFLNFAGDANPGYAVFGKVVEGKDTVDKIKKVATGNAGGHQNVPREAVVIEKAERA
;
A
#
# COMPACT_ATOMS: atom_id res chain seq x y z
N MET A 1 -1.59 16.84 2.59
CA MET A 1 -0.38 16.15 3.08
C MET A 1 0.04 15.13 2.04
N LYS A 2 1.29 15.21 1.61
CA LYS A 2 1.82 14.31 0.56
C LYS A 2 3.02 13.53 1.07
N VAL A 3 3.21 12.32 0.53
CA VAL A 3 4.37 11.47 0.77
C VAL A 3 4.96 11.07 -0.57
N LYS A 4 6.28 11.17 -0.69
CA LYS A 4 7.02 10.71 -1.86
C LYS A 4 7.69 9.38 -1.55
N LEU A 5 7.43 8.39 -2.39
CA LEU A 5 8.14 7.12 -2.40
C LEU A 5 9.16 7.17 -3.54
N THR A 6 10.44 7.07 -3.22
CA THR A 6 11.50 6.95 -4.21
C THR A 6 11.75 5.46 -4.41
N THR A 7 11.38 4.93 -5.57
CA THR A 7 11.58 3.52 -5.88
C THR A 7 12.69 3.34 -6.92
N ASN A 8 13.17 2.11 -7.07
CA ASN A 8 14.13 1.79 -8.14
C ASN A 8 13.48 1.75 -9.53
N HIS A 9 12.19 2.09 -9.64
CA HIS A 9 11.46 2.24 -10.92
C HIS A 9 11.04 3.69 -11.17
N GLY A 10 11.28 4.60 -10.24
CA GLY A 10 10.93 6.00 -10.32
C GLY A 10 10.16 6.48 -9.08
N PRO A 11 9.82 7.78 -9.02
CA PRO A 11 9.10 8.34 -7.90
C PRO A 11 7.60 8.09 -7.98
N ILE A 12 6.97 7.99 -6.81
CA ILE A 12 5.50 7.95 -6.65
C ILE A 12 5.16 8.96 -5.56
N VAL A 13 4.26 9.90 -5.85
CA VAL A 13 3.77 10.85 -4.85
C VAL A 13 2.32 10.52 -4.52
N ILE A 14 2.05 10.33 -3.24
CA ILE A 14 0.73 9.99 -2.70
C ILE A 14 0.19 11.20 -1.94
N GLU A 15 -1.01 11.64 -2.28
CA GLU A 15 -1.75 12.63 -1.50
C GLU A 15 -2.64 11.91 -0.50
N LEU A 16 -2.46 12.21 0.78
CA LEU A 16 -3.21 11.58 1.87
C LEU A 16 -4.49 12.35 2.17
N ASP A 17 -5.57 11.65 2.47
CA ASP A 17 -6.86 12.24 2.82
C ASP A 17 -7.06 12.21 4.34
N GLU A 18 -6.50 13.21 5.03
CA GLU A 18 -6.57 13.32 6.49
C GLU A 18 -8.01 13.53 6.98
N ALA A 19 -8.84 14.19 6.18
CA ALA A 19 -10.21 14.51 6.58
C ALA A 19 -11.08 13.26 6.66
N LYS A 20 -10.95 12.36 5.69
CA LYS A 20 -11.77 11.15 5.59
C LYS A 20 -11.10 9.90 6.16
N ALA A 21 -9.77 9.89 6.25
CA ALA A 21 -9.00 8.76 6.78
C ALA A 21 -7.95 9.23 7.80
N PRO A 22 -8.36 9.84 8.91
CA PRO A 22 -7.42 10.41 9.88
C PRO A 22 -6.56 9.35 10.57
N ILE A 23 -7.12 8.21 10.91
CA ILE A 23 -6.40 7.13 11.60
C ILE A 23 -5.37 6.48 10.67
N SER A 24 -5.77 6.12 9.46
CA SER A 24 -4.88 5.50 8.47
C SER A 24 -3.78 6.46 8.04
N THR A 25 -4.09 7.74 7.84
CA THR A 25 -3.12 8.77 7.49
C THR A 25 -2.07 8.95 8.58
N LYS A 26 -2.49 9.08 9.84
CA LYS A 26 -1.59 9.22 10.98
C LYS A 26 -0.67 8.00 11.11
N ASN A 27 -1.24 6.80 10.95
CA ASN A 27 -0.50 5.56 11.00
C ASN A 27 0.56 5.48 9.90
N PHE A 28 0.18 5.78 8.67
CA PHE A 28 1.10 5.77 7.54
C PHE A 28 2.24 6.78 7.73
N LEU A 29 1.92 8.00 8.15
CA LEU A 29 2.92 9.05 8.42
C LEU A 29 3.87 8.66 9.55
N ALA A 30 3.40 7.97 10.58
CA ALA A 30 4.26 7.50 11.67
C ALA A 30 5.31 6.53 11.15
N TYR A 31 4.94 5.61 10.27
CA TYR A 31 5.90 4.69 9.63
C TYR A 31 6.86 5.43 8.68
N VAL A 32 6.37 6.41 7.93
CA VAL A 32 7.21 7.24 7.07
C VAL A 32 8.26 7.97 7.88
N ASP A 33 7.84 8.64 8.96
CA ASP A 33 8.71 9.48 9.79
C ASP A 33 9.83 8.67 10.48
N GLU A 34 9.55 7.42 10.85
CA GLU A 34 10.56 6.57 11.49
C GLU A 34 11.43 5.78 10.52
N GLY A 35 11.23 5.95 9.21
CA GLY A 35 12.03 5.27 8.19
C GLY A 35 11.67 3.80 7.99
N HIS A 36 10.50 3.37 8.43
CA HIS A 36 10.08 1.97 8.33
C HIS A 36 10.03 1.47 6.89
N TYR A 37 9.56 2.31 5.97
CA TYR A 37 9.39 1.92 4.56
C TYR A 37 10.70 1.93 3.77
N ASP A 38 11.73 2.55 4.29
CA ASP A 38 13.03 2.61 3.61
C ASP A 38 13.61 1.19 3.50
N GLY A 39 13.89 0.76 2.28
CA GLY A 39 14.41 -0.58 2.02
C GLY A 39 13.36 -1.68 1.96
N THR A 40 12.08 -1.37 2.11
CA THR A 40 11.01 -2.34 1.91
C THR A 40 10.67 -2.52 0.43
N ILE A 41 10.00 -3.62 0.10
CA ILE A 41 9.67 -3.95 -1.28
C ILE A 41 8.15 -4.00 -1.52
N PHE A 42 7.76 -3.88 -2.78
CA PHE A 42 6.43 -4.31 -3.22
C PHE A 42 6.50 -5.82 -3.40
N HIS A 43 6.12 -6.57 -2.38
CA HIS A 43 6.28 -8.02 -2.34
C HIS A 43 5.13 -8.79 -3.00
N ARG A 44 4.06 -8.10 -3.39
CA ARG A 44 2.93 -8.70 -4.08
C ARG A 44 2.46 -7.77 -5.18
N VAL A 45 2.62 -8.21 -6.43
CA VAL A 45 2.27 -7.42 -7.61
C VAL A 45 1.40 -8.28 -8.52
N ILE A 46 0.19 -7.80 -8.78
CA ILE A 46 -0.76 -8.47 -9.67
C ILE A 46 -1.29 -7.43 -10.65
N ASP A 47 -0.88 -7.52 -11.91
CA ASP A 47 -1.37 -6.64 -12.98
C ASP A 47 -2.89 -6.81 -13.11
N GLY A 48 -3.60 -5.69 -13.29
CA GLY A 48 -5.05 -5.70 -13.34
C GLY A 48 -5.74 -5.82 -11.97
N PHE A 49 -4.98 -5.71 -10.88
CA PHE A 49 -5.51 -5.75 -9.53
C PHE A 49 -4.85 -4.69 -8.63
N MET A 50 -3.66 -4.97 -8.08
CA MET A 50 -3.00 -4.03 -7.16
C MET A 50 -1.50 -4.35 -7.05
N ILE A 51 -0.75 -3.40 -6.47
CA ILE A 51 0.63 -3.60 -6.03
C ILE A 51 0.69 -3.33 -4.53
N GLN A 52 1.24 -4.26 -3.76
CA GLN A 52 1.25 -4.23 -2.29
C GLN A 52 2.67 -4.27 -1.74
N GLY A 53 2.94 -3.45 -0.76
CA GLY A 53 4.25 -3.38 -0.14
C GLY A 53 4.25 -2.76 1.24
N GLY A 54 5.45 -2.46 1.73
CA GLY A 54 5.65 -1.75 3.00
C GLY A 54 5.82 -2.64 4.22
N GLY A 55 5.93 -3.97 4.05
CA GLY A 55 6.07 -4.89 5.18
C GLY A 55 7.31 -5.77 5.17
N PHE A 56 7.91 -5.99 4.01
CA PHE A 56 8.99 -6.96 3.84
C PHE A 56 10.26 -6.30 3.28
N THR A 57 11.42 -6.80 3.72
CA THR A 57 12.72 -6.45 3.14
C THR A 57 12.97 -7.24 1.86
N LYS A 58 14.07 -6.92 1.15
CA LYS A 58 14.49 -7.66 -0.04
C LYS A 58 14.63 -9.17 0.20
N ASN A 59 14.99 -9.55 1.41
CA ASN A 59 15.17 -10.95 1.80
C ASN A 59 13.87 -11.62 2.24
N MET A 60 12.73 -10.96 2.02
CA MET A 60 11.40 -11.46 2.40
C MET A 60 11.24 -11.65 3.91
N GLN A 61 11.94 -10.83 4.69
CA GLN A 61 11.79 -10.76 6.14
C GLN A 61 10.80 -9.66 6.50
N GLN A 62 9.80 -10.01 7.30
CA GLN A 62 8.81 -9.05 7.77
C GLN A 62 9.43 -8.13 8.83
N LYS A 63 9.25 -6.82 8.64
CA LYS A 63 9.73 -5.83 9.61
C LYS A 63 8.77 -5.76 10.80
N PRO A 64 9.28 -5.48 12.03
CA PRO A 64 8.43 -5.25 13.19
C PRO A 64 7.42 -4.14 12.95
N VAL A 65 6.22 -4.27 13.52
CA VAL A 65 5.12 -3.32 13.31
C VAL A 65 4.57 -2.82 14.66
N LYS A 66 3.90 -1.68 14.59
CA LYS A 66 3.14 -1.11 15.69
C LYS A 66 1.81 -1.87 15.87
N PRO A 67 1.06 -1.65 16.96
CA PRO A 67 -0.27 -2.23 17.11
C PRO A 67 -1.18 -1.90 15.92
N PRO A 68 -2.12 -2.80 15.58
CA PRO A 68 -3.02 -2.57 14.45
C PRO A 68 -3.98 -1.41 14.71
N ILE A 69 -4.52 -0.87 13.61
CA ILE A 69 -5.44 0.27 13.64
C ILE A 69 -6.85 -0.13 13.22
N LYS A 70 -7.82 0.72 13.57
CA LYS A 70 -9.21 0.56 13.18
C LYS A 70 -9.36 0.74 11.67
N ASN A 71 -10.19 -0.10 11.05
CA ASN A 71 -10.53 -0.01 9.64
C ASN A 71 -11.50 1.16 9.40
N GLU A 72 -11.08 2.10 8.55
CA GLU A 72 -11.86 3.28 8.20
C GLU A 72 -12.60 3.14 6.86
N SER A 73 -12.89 1.92 6.42
CA SER A 73 -13.48 1.66 5.11
C SER A 73 -14.87 2.27 4.90
N THR A 74 -15.54 2.71 5.97
CA THR A 74 -16.84 3.40 5.90
C THR A 74 -16.74 4.88 5.56
N ASN A 75 -15.55 5.39 5.24
CA ASN A 75 -15.30 6.81 5.00
C ASN A 75 -15.80 7.34 3.65
N GLY A 76 -16.40 6.50 2.81
CA GLY A 76 -16.93 6.87 1.51
C GLY A 76 -15.90 6.89 0.38
N LEU A 77 -14.63 6.65 0.65
CA LEU A 77 -13.60 6.54 -0.36
C LEU A 77 -13.64 5.15 -1.01
N LYS A 78 -13.44 5.11 -2.32
CA LYS A 78 -13.52 3.87 -3.11
C LYS A 78 -12.14 3.40 -3.55
N ASN A 79 -12.01 2.08 -3.71
CA ASN A 79 -10.79 1.45 -4.23
C ASN A 79 -10.73 1.58 -5.76
N ASP A 80 -10.68 2.82 -6.25
CA ASP A 80 -10.54 3.13 -7.66
C ASP A 80 -9.07 3.05 -8.09
N ASN A 81 -8.84 3.03 -9.41
CA ASN A 81 -7.49 2.99 -9.97
C ASN A 81 -6.64 4.14 -9.41
N TYR A 82 -5.41 3.83 -8.99
CA TYR A 82 -4.41 4.75 -8.40
C TYR A 82 -4.75 5.23 -6.98
N THR A 83 -5.76 4.69 -6.32
CA THR A 83 -5.97 4.95 -4.89
C THR A 83 -5.08 4.05 -4.05
N VAL A 84 -4.80 4.50 -2.83
CA VAL A 84 -3.94 3.81 -1.86
C VAL A 84 -4.77 3.40 -0.67
N ALA A 85 -4.70 2.13 -0.31
CA ALA A 85 -5.48 1.56 0.79
C ALA A 85 -4.60 0.75 1.74
N MET A 86 -5.08 0.54 2.95
CA MET A 86 -4.40 -0.29 3.95
C MET A 86 -4.65 -1.77 3.68
N ALA A 87 -3.56 -2.54 3.55
CA ALA A 87 -3.64 -4.00 3.56
C ALA A 87 -3.91 -4.49 4.98
N ARG A 88 -4.56 -5.63 5.10
CA ARG A 88 -4.88 -6.26 6.39
C ARG A 88 -5.07 -7.77 6.23
N THR A 89 -5.18 -8.46 7.35
CA THR A 89 -5.59 -9.87 7.38
C THR A 89 -7.12 -9.98 7.27
N ASN A 90 -7.66 -11.16 7.47
CA ASN A 90 -9.12 -11.38 7.51
C ASN A 90 -9.81 -10.68 8.70
N VAL A 91 -9.04 -10.28 9.71
CA VAL A 91 -9.56 -9.50 10.84
C VAL A 91 -9.76 -8.06 10.39
N ARG A 92 -10.96 -7.50 10.63
CA ARG A 92 -11.32 -6.16 10.15
C ARG A 92 -10.33 -5.08 10.58
N ASP A 93 -9.96 -5.05 11.86
CA ASP A 93 -9.11 -4.01 12.45
C ASP A 93 -7.68 -4.54 12.68
N SER A 94 -7.06 -5.10 11.63
CA SER A 94 -5.74 -5.72 11.68
C SER A 94 -4.66 -5.02 10.87
N ALA A 95 -4.96 -3.89 10.23
CA ALA A 95 -3.99 -3.16 9.42
C ALA A 95 -2.83 -2.64 10.27
N THR A 96 -1.61 -2.75 9.76
CA THR A 96 -0.40 -2.25 10.40
C THR A 96 0.39 -1.36 9.44
N SER A 97 1.45 -1.86 8.80
CA SER A 97 2.30 -1.04 7.92
C SER A 97 2.03 -1.23 6.44
N GLN A 98 1.56 -2.40 6.03
CA GLN A 98 1.41 -2.70 4.62
C GLN A 98 0.26 -1.93 3.98
N PHE A 99 0.50 -1.48 2.76
CA PHE A 99 -0.48 -0.78 1.94
C PHE A 99 -0.46 -1.34 0.53
N PHE A 100 -1.48 -1.03 -0.23
CA PHE A 100 -1.49 -1.36 -1.66
C PHE A 100 -2.00 -0.18 -2.48
N ILE A 101 -1.56 -0.15 -3.73
CA ILE A 101 -2.02 0.82 -4.72
C ILE A 101 -2.88 0.04 -5.71
N ASN A 102 -4.13 0.46 -5.87
CA ASN A 102 -5.02 -0.14 -6.85
C ASN A 102 -4.57 0.23 -8.26
N VAL A 103 -4.48 -0.76 -9.14
CA VAL A 103 -4.13 -0.54 -10.55
C VAL A 103 -5.31 -0.82 -11.48
N LYS A 104 -6.50 -0.83 -10.91
CA LYS A 104 -7.80 -0.99 -11.54
C LYS A 104 -8.87 -0.49 -10.57
N ASP A 105 -10.07 -0.24 -11.05
CA ASP A 105 -11.23 0.00 -10.17
C ASP A 105 -11.65 -1.31 -9.54
N ASN A 106 -11.34 -1.48 -8.25
CA ASN A 106 -11.58 -2.72 -7.51
C ASN A 106 -12.78 -2.55 -6.58
N ASP A 107 -13.98 -2.48 -7.14
CA ASP A 107 -15.22 -2.23 -6.38
C ASP A 107 -15.47 -3.28 -5.31
N PHE A 108 -15.03 -4.52 -5.52
CA PHE A 108 -15.20 -5.61 -4.55
C PHE A 108 -14.37 -5.42 -3.27
N LEU A 109 -13.44 -4.47 -3.24
CA LEU A 109 -12.66 -4.10 -2.06
C LEU A 109 -13.32 -2.98 -1.24
N ASN A 110 -14.40 -2.40 -1.73
CA ASN A 110 -15.12 -1.35 -1.02
C ASN A 110 -15.97 -1.92 0.12
N PHE A 111 -16.27 -1.07 1.11
CA PHE A 111 -17.17 -1.47 2.19
C PHE A 111 -18.51 -1.93 1.64
N ALA A 112 -18.97 -3.11 2.05
CA ALA A 112 -20.22 -3.71 1.63
C ALA A 112 -20.97 -4.35 2.82
N GLY A 113 -20.91 -3.70 3.99
CA GLY A 113 -21.55 -4.16 5.23
C GLY A 113 -20.58 -4.78 6.22
N ASP A 114 -21.05 -5.09 7.42
CA ASP A 114 -20.19 -5.62 8.49
C ASP A 114 -19.59 -6.98 8.17
N ALA A 115 -20.30 -7.79 7.36
CA ALA A 115 -19.79 -9.10 6.92
C ALA A 115 -18.71 -8.97 5.83
N ASN A 116 -18.64 -7.84 5.14
CA ASN A 116 -17.65 -7.56 4.09
C ASN A 116 -17.18 -6.13 4.23
N PRO A 117 -16.35 -5.82 5.26
CA PRO A 117 -15.98 -4.44 5.58
C PRO A 117 -15.07 -3.78 4.57
N GLY A 118 -14.42 -4.54 3.69
CA GLY A 118 -13.55 -3.97 2.67
C GLY A 118 -12.24 -3.43 3.23
N TYR A 119 -11.58 -2.57 2.44
CA TYR A 119 -10.25 -2.01 2.72
C TYR A 119 -10.31 -0.49 2.71
N ALA A 120 -9.70 0.11 3.72
CA ALA A 120 -9.75 1.56 3.93
C ALA A 120 -8.81 2.30 2.97
N VAL A 121 -9.39 3.06 2.05
CA VAL A 121 -8.65 3.99 1.20
C VAL A 121 -8.30 5.23 2.02
N PHE A 122 -7.03 5.66 1.94
CA PHE A 122 -6.55 6.82 2.68
C PHE A 122 -5.76 7.82 1.83
N GLY A 123 -5.62 7.56 0.55
CA GLY A 123 -4.87 8.45 -0.34
C GLY A 123 -5.00 8.05 -1.80
N LYS A 124 -4.31 8.82 -2.63
CA LYS A 124 -4.26 8.58 -4.09
C LYS A 124 -2.91 8.99 -4.64
N VAL A 125 -2.50 8.35 -5.72
CA VAL A 125 -1.29 8.73 -6.47
C VAL A 125 -1.60 9.99 -7.28
N VAL A 126 -0.85 11.06 -7.05
CA VAL A 126 -0.98 12.33 -7.78
C VAL A 126 0.17 12.59 -8.75
N GLU A 127 1.32 11.94 -8.51
CA GLU A 127 2.47 11.95 -9.43
C GLU A 127 3.08 10.56 -9.47
N GLY A 128 3.61 10.15 -10.63
CA GLY A 128 4.26 8.86 -10.77
C GLY A 128 3.31 7.72 -11.15
N LYS A 129 2.18 8.02 -11.78
CA LYS A 129 1.29 6.97 -12.31
C LYS A 129 2.00 6.07 -13.31
N ASP A 130 2.92 6.63 -14.10
CA ASP A 130 3.77 5.87 -15.02
C ASP A 130 4.71 4.92 -14.27
N THR A 131 5.22 5.31 -13.11
CA THR A 131 6.02 4.41 -12.24
C THR A 131 5.16 3.24 -11.75
N VAL A 132 3.95 3.50 -11.29
CA VAL A 132 3.00 2.46 -10.87
C VAL A 132 2.72 1.50 -12.03
N ASP A 133 2.52 2.04 -13.23
CA ASP A 133 2.25 1.24 -14.43
C ASP A 133 3.44 0.37 -14.85
N LYS A 134 4.67 0.82 -14.62
CA LYS A 134 5.86 0.00 -14.82
C LYS A 134 5.93 -1.14 -13.80
N ILE A 135 5.67 -0.83 -12.54
CA ILE A 135 5.74 -1.83 -11.46
C ILE A 135 4.72 -2.94 -11.66
N LYS A 136 3.49 -2.61 -12.03
CA LYS A 136 2.44 -3.63 -12.21
C LYS A 136 2.75 -4.67 -13.28
N LYS A 137 3.65 -4.33 -14.22
CA LYS A 137 4.02 -5.18 -15.37
C LYS A 137 5.27 -6.02 -15.15
N VAL A 138 5.95 -5.91 -14.01
CA VAL A 138 7.18 -6.67 -13.77
C VAL A 138 6.89 -8.17 -13.68
N ALA A 139 7.88 -8.98 -14.06
CA ALA A 139 7.78 -10.43 -13.95
C ALA A 139 7.74 -10.83 -12.47
N THR A 140 6.84 -11.75 -12.14
CA THR A 140 6.63 -12.24 -10.78
C THR A 140 6.80 -13.73 -10.68
N GLY A 141 6.96 -14.24 -9.47
CA GLY A 141 7.09 -15.64 -9.16
C GLY A 141 6.86 -15.90 -7.68
N ASN A 142 7.22 -17.07 -7.20
CA ASN A 142 7.10 -17.44 -5.81
C ASN A 142 8.42 -17.17 -5.07
N ALA A 143 8.33 -16.59 -3.86
CA ALA A 143 9.48 -16.36 -3.01
C ALA A 143 9.04 -16.32 -1.54
N GLY A 144 9.83 -16.90 -0.64
CA GLY A 144 9.57 -16.86 0.79
C GLY A 144 8.19 -17.39 1.22
N GLY A 145 7.61 -18.32 0.47
CA GLY A 145 6.26 -18.84 0.71
C GLY A 145 5.13 -17.96 0.20
N HIS A 146 5.47 -16.88 -0.53
CA HIS A 146 4.49 -15.96 -1.13
C HIS A 146 4.44 -16.12 -2.64
N GLN A 147 3.25 -15.88 -3.21
CA GLN A 147 3.02 -15.85 -4.65
C GLN A 147 3.04 -14.40 -5.15
N ASN A 148 3.24 -14.21 -6.45
CA ASN A 148 3.19 -12.92 -7.12
C ASN A 148 4.24 -11.92 -6.60
N VAL A 149 5.42 -12.44 -6.22
CA VAL A 149 6.55 -11.64 -5.79
C VAL A 149 7.36 -11.23 -7.02
N PRO A 150 7.69 -9.94 -7.22
CA PRO A 150 8.55 -9.51 -8.31
C PRO A 150 9.87 -10.30 -8.30
N ARG A 151 10.28 -10.84 -9.45
CA ARG A 151 11.53 -11.61 -9.58
C ARG A 151 12.75 -10.75 -9.32
N GLU A 152 12.70 -9.49 -9.77
CA GLU A 152 13.67 -8.47 -9.40
C GLU A 152 13.00 -7.55 -8.38
N ALA A 153 13.62 -7.35 -7.23
CA ALA A 153 13.02 -6.59 -6.13
C ALA A 153 12.63 -5.18 -6.58
N VAL A 154 11.37 -4.82 -6.35
CA VAL A 154 10.87 -3.45 -6.50
C VAL A 154 10.99 -2.78 -5.14
N VAL A 155 12.01 -1.94 -4.98
CA VAL A 155 12.42 -1.41 -3.69
C VAL A 155 11.92 0.01 -3.50
N ILE A 156 11.31 0.28 -2.35
CA ILE A 156 11.10 1.63 -1.84
C ILE A 156 12.41 2.04 -1.18
N GLU A 157 13.22 2.82 -1.89
CA GLU A 157 14.52 3.25 -1.38
C GLU A 157 14.37 4.26 -0.26
N LYS A 158 13.35 5.11 -0.37
CA LYS A 158 13.03 6.10 0.64
C LYS A 158 11.55 6.49 0.58
N ALA A 159 10.95 6.71 1.74
CA ALA A 159 9.63 7.30 1.88
C ALA A 159 9.75 8.54 2.76
N GLU A 160 9.26 9.69 2.29
CA GLU A 160 9.40 10.97 3.00
C GLU A 160 8.20 11.86 2.74
N ARG A 161 7.93 12.75 3.68
CA ARG A 161 6.91 13.79 3.48
C ARG A 161 7.34 14.71 2.35
N ALA A 162 6.42 15.05 1.49
CA ALA A 162 6.70 15.87 0.32
C ALA A 162 6.03 17.25 0.42
#